data_5ffc11d3ef3819b8e70cce3ddcfc8687
#
_entry.id   5ffc11d3ef3819b8e70cce3ddcfc8687
#
_cell.length_a   1.000
_cell.length_b   1.000
_cell.length_c   1.000
_cell.angle_alpha   90.00
_cell.angle_beta   90.00
_cell.angle_gamma   90.00
#
_symmetry.space_group_name_H-M   'P 1'
#
loop_
_entity.id
_entity.type
_entity.pdbx_description
1 polymer ?
#
loop_
_entity_poly.entity_id
_entity_poly.type
_entity_poly.pdbx_seq_one_letter_code
_entity_poly.pdbx_strand_id
1 'polypeptide(L)'
;MIPPNAGPNTAHLLPTLNEKGDFLLPAAGHDKTYTRPIIAAKYREPIQVGDIELEVWPSDHDAYGATGLIVRTPDKKIAFTGDIRLHGYHPDQVHEYLQAAKNADLFIIEGTGVSWPERKNDQNSESSEEFTGPRNEVELTERIVKLQEDNPARQITFNTYPTNVERLLRIIGDSPRKVVLHAKRAHLLKSSLDKDYPYYYLPEEAIFSDLKPELEVSYDALLADDHEYLWQAVGEFDRLQKGGLYIHSNAEPLGDFDPAYRPFVDKFAEIGVEFLALRCSGHADEKELQQIIAEVQPVILAPVHTLHPELEENPFGERILPKRGQTITL
;
A
#
# COMPACT_ATOMS: atom_id res chain seq x y z
N MET A 1 -12.86 -3.58 -0.29
CA MET A 1 -13.97 -2.63 -0.02
C MET A 1 -13.31 -1.30 0.33
N ILE A 2 -13.46 -0.28 -0.51
CA ILE A 2 -12.85 1.03 -0.24
C ILE A 2 -13.56 1.61 0.97
N PRO A 3 -12.84 2.04 2.02
CA PRO A 3 -13.48 2.66 3.16
C PRO A 3 -14.22 3.92 2.70
N PRO A 4 -15.44 4.18 3.18
CA PRO A 4 -16.23 5.34 2.80
C PRO A 4 -15.58 6.69 3.17
N ASN A 5 -14.49 6.66 3.92
CA ASN A 5 -13.79 7.82 4.43
C ASN A 5 -12.34 7.81 3.92
N ALA A 6 -12.19 8.12 2.64
CA ALA A 6 -10.87 8.36 2.08
C ALA A 6 -10.33 9.69 2.60
N GLY A 7 -9.11 9.71 3.10
CA GLY A 7 -8.38 10.95 3.34
C GLY A 7 -8.21 11.76 2.04
N PRO A 8 -7.78 13.02 2.10
CA PRO A 8 -7.68 13.87 0.92
C PRO A 8 -6.80 13.25 -0.17
N ASN A 9 -5.72 12.58 0.18
CA ASN A 9 -4.82 11.94 -0.78
C ASN A 9 -5.48 10.75 -1.50
N THR A 10 -6.14 9.87 -0.76
CA THR A 10 -6.87 8.73 -1.33
C THR A 10 -8.01 9.19 -2.23
N ALA A 11 -8.74 10.25 -1.86
CA ALA A 11 -9.82 10.79 -2.66
C ALA A 11 -9.35 11.26 -4.05
N HIS A 12 -8.11 11.70 -4.19
CA HIS A 12 -7.53 12.06 -5.49
C HIS A 12 -7.10 10.86 -6.33
N LEU A 13 -6.64 9.78 -5.69
CA LEU A 13 -6.21 8.56 -6.40
C LEU A 13 -7.38 7.71 -6.90
N LEU A 14 -8.45 7.64 -6.12
CA LEU A 14 -9.57 6.74 -6.36
C LEU A 14 -10.18 6.85 -7.78
N PRO A 15 -10.44 8.04 -8.33
CA PRO A 15 -11.02 8.16 -9.67
C PRO A 15 -10.15 7.57 -10.77
N THR A 16 -8.82 7.65 -10.62
CA THR A 16 -7.86 7.18 -11.63
C THR A 16 -7.54 5.69 -11.48
N LEU A 17 -7.48 5.18 -10.25
CA LEU A 17 -7.29 3.75 -10.00
C LEU A 17 -8.48 2.93 -10.51
N ASN A 18 -9.64 3.54 -10.56
CA ASN A 18 -10.87 2.91 -11.00
C ASN A 18 -11.37 3.53 -12.31
N GLU A 19 -10.72 3.21 -13.43
CA GLU A 19 -11.03 3.71 -14.78
C GLU A 19 -12.50 3.54 -15.19
N LYS A 20 -13.25 2.65 -14.51
CA LYS A 20 -14.66 2.41 -14.77
C LYS A 20 -15.60 3.27 -13.92
N GLY A 21 -15.07 4.15 -13.10
CA GLY A 21 -15.87 5.02 -12.21
C GLY A 21 -16.62 4.27 -11.11
N ASP A 22 -16.12 3.10 -10.75
CA ASP A 22 -16.84 2.12 -9.93
C ASP A 22 -16.65 2.32 -8.42
N PHE A 23 -16.74 3.55 -7.91
CA PHE A 23 -17.21 3.71 -6.53
C PHE A 23 -18.70 3.34 -6.45
N LEU A 24 -18.99 2.24 -7.08
CA LEU A 24 -20.32 1.72 -7.26
C LEU A 24 -20.59 0.78 -6.10
N LEU A 25 -21.28 1.27 -5.09
CA LEU A 25 -21.88 0.37 -4.12
C LEU A 25 -23.12 -0.22 -4.79
N PRO A 26 -23.18 -1.55 -5.00
CA PRO A 26 -24.43 -2.17 -5.40
C PRO A 26 -25.46 -1.86 -4.33
N ALA A 27 -26.57 -1.23 -4.71
CA ALA A 27 -27.71 -1.10 -3.81
C ALA A 27 -28.20 -2.52 -3.52
N ALA A 28 -28.39 -2.85 -2.24
CA ALA A 28 -28.90 -4.14 -1.85
C ALA A 28 -30.21 -4.44 -2.59
N GLY A 29 -30.21 -5.50 -3.42
CA GLY A 29 -31.39 -5.94 -4.20
C GLY A 29 -31.58 -5.27 -5.56
N HIS A 30 -30.59 -4.55 -6.11
CA HIS A 30 -30.66 -3.94 -7.43
C HIS A 30 -29.40 -4.27 -8.26
N ASP A 31 -29.60 -4.58 -9.55
CA ASP A 31 -28.51 -4.77 -10.53
C ASP A 31 -27.88 -3.42 -10.99
N LYS A 32 -28.31 -2.31 -10.41
CA LYS A 32 -27.82 -0.98 -10.75
C LYS A 32 -26.78 -0.52 -9.73
N THR A 33 -25.69 -0.06 -10.25
CA THR A 33 -24.63 0.60 -9.51
C THR A 33 -24.90 2.12 -9.50
N TYR A 34 -24.65 2.77 -8.37
CA TYR A 34 -24.83 4.21 -8.22
C TYR A 34 -23.48 4.85 -7.90
N THR A 35 -23.10 5.87 -8.67
CA THR A 35 -21.99 6.75 -8.29
C THR A 35 -22.43 7.61 -7.10
N ARG A 36 -21.55 7.73 -6.12
CA ARG A 36 -21.75 8.64 -4.99
C ARG A 36 -20.70 9.75 -5.04
N PRO A 37 -21.04 10.97 -4.64
CA PRO A 37 -20.04 12.02 -4.51
C PRO A 37 -19.03 11.59 -3.44
N ILE A 38 -17.75 11.76 -3.76
CA ILE A 38 -16.63 11.58 -2.82
C ILE A 38 -16.35 12.96 -2.24
N ILE A 39 -16.41 13.07 -0.92
CA ILE A 39 -16.03 14.28 -0.20
C ILE A 39 -14.70 14.00 0.49
N ALA A 40 -13.65 14.72 0.09
CA ALA A 40 -12.36 14.65 0.74
C ALA A 40 -12.45 15.28 2.14
N ALA A 41 -12.30 14.46 3.17
CA ALA A 41 -12.23 14.92 4.54
C ALA A 41 -10.84 15.52 4.81
N LYS A 42 -10.78 16.65 5.50
CA LYS A 42 -9.50 17.16 6.00
C LYS A 42 -9.06 16.37 7.22
N TYR A 43 -7.77 16.14 7.32
CA TYR A 43 -7.22 15.45 8.49
C TYR A 43 -7.40 16.27 9.77
N ARG A 44 -7.79 15.60 10.86
CA ARG A 44 -7.92 16.16 12.21
C ARG A 44 -8.99 17.27 12.34
N GLU A 45 -9.79 17.51 11.29
CA GLU A 45 -10.93 18.42 11.37
C GLU A 45 -12.21 17.62 11.66
N PRO A 46 -12.98 17.98 12.71
CA PRO A 46 -14.19 17.25 13.06
C PRO A 46 -15.30 17.48 12.03
N ILE A 47 -15.97 16.39 11.67
CA ILE A 47 -17.13 16.37 10.79
C ILE A 47 -18.34 16.01 11.67
N GLN A 48 -19.32 16.90 11.76
CA GLN A 48 -20.55 16.67 12.54
C GLN A 48 -21.59 15.93 11.71
N VAL A 49 -22.11 14.84 12.27
CA VAL A 49 -23.23 14.06 11.70
C VAL A 49 -24.27 13.84 12.82
N GLY A 50 -25.21 14.78 12.97
CA GLY A 50 -26.09 14.80 14.11
C GLY A 50 -25.31 15.03 15.42
N ASP A 51 -25.47 14.12 16.38
CA ASP A 51 -24.75 14.17 17.67
C ASP A 51 -23.40 13.41 17.64
N ILE A 52 -23.01 12.93 16.46
CA ILE A 52 -21.76 12.21 16.26
C ILE A 52 -20.72 13.16 15.65
N GLU A 53 -19.51 13.15 16.20
CA GLU A 53 -18.33 13.79 15.66
C GLU A 53 -17.40 12.73 15.08
N LEU A 54 -16.96 12.95 13.84
CA LEU A 54 -16.04 12.08 13.13
C LEU A 54 -14.76 12.83 12.80
N GLU A 55 -13.60 12.29 13.15
CA GLU A 55 -12.29 12.79 12.75
C GLU A 55 -11.58 11.75 11.89
N VAL A 56 -10.99 12.21 10.76
CA VAL A 56 -10.11 11.42 9.90
C VAL A 56 -8.67 11.74 10.25
N TRP A 57 -7.88 10.72 10.55
CA TRP A 57 -6.47 10.86 10.91
C TRP A 57 -5.58 10.20 9.88
N PRO A 58 -4.43 10.81 9.54
CA PRO A 58 -3.46 10.13 8.68
C PRO A 58 -2.94 8.88 9.39
N SER A 59 -2.75 7.83 8.62
CA SER A 59 -2.16 6.55 9.04
C SER A 59 -1.05 6.18 8.06
N ASP A 60 -0.34 5.09 8.30
CA ASP A 60 0.66 4.55 7.38
C ASP A 60 0.27 3.13 6.95
N HIS A 61 0.25 2.93 5.65
CA HIS A 61 0.03 1.66 4.96
C HIS A 61 0.67 1.78 3.58
N ASP A 62 0.81 0.70 2.82
CA ASP A 62 1.34 0.78 1.44
C ASP A 62 0.33 1.37 0.43
N ALA A 63 -0.91 1.56 0.82
CA ALA A 63 -1.90 2.33 0.05
C ALA A 63 -1.82 3.82 0.42
N TYR A 64 -1.47 4.65 -0.56
CA TYR A 64 -1.31 6.09 -0.40
C TYR A 64 -2.55 6.78 0.19
N GLY A 65 -2.35 7.50 1.28
CA GLY A 65 -3.42 8.22 1.98
C GLY A 65 -4.25 7.35 2.91
N ALA A 66 -3.69 6.27 3.44
CA ALA A 66 -4.32 5.47 4.48
C ALA A 66 -4.76 6.32 5.68
N THR A 67 -5.86 5.93 6.29
CA THR A 67 -6.48 6.73 7.36
C THR A 67 -7.01 5.87 8.50
N GLY A 68 -6.79 6.34 9.73
CA GLY A 68 -7.57 5.96 10.89
C GLY A 68 -8.77 6.88 11.12
N LEU A 69 -9.73 6.43 11.90
CA LEU A 69 -10.92 7.18 12.26
C LEU A 69 -11.10 7.27 13.77
N ILE A 70 -11.54 8.42 14.25
CA ILE A 70 -12.05 8.57 15.61
C ILE A 70 -13.50 9.07 15.52
N VAL A 71 -14.37 8.34 16.18
CA VAL A 71 -15.80 8.65 16.27
C VAL A 71 -16.12 8.96 17.72
N ARG A 72 -16.70 10.12 17.98
CA ARG A 72 -17.16 10.56 19.30
C ARG A 72 -18.67 10.68 19.30
N THR A 73 -19.28 10.08 20.29
CA THR A 73 -20.65 10.36 20.72
C THR A 73 -20.60 11.19 22.00
N PRO A 74 -21.74 11.67 22.54
CA PRO A 74 -21.72 12.41 23.81
C PRO A 74 -21.07 11.67 24.99
N ASP A 75 -21.02 10.34 24.95
CA ASP A 75 -20.57 9.49 26.06
C ASP A 75 -19.53 8.44 25.68
N LYS A 76 -19.21 8.27 24.40
CA LYS A 76 -18.30 7.21 23.91
C LYS A 76 -17.28 7.72 22.90
N LYS A 77 -16.10 7.10 22.93
CA LYS A 77 -15.05 7.26 21.93
C LYS A 77 -14.75 5.91 21.27
N ILE A 78 -14.92 5.86 19.95
CA ILE A 78 -14.60 4.70 19.12
C ILE A 78 -13.43 5.08 18.22
N ALA A 79 -12.42 4.23 18.09
CA ALA A 79 -11.34 4.41 17.13
C ALA A 79 -11.23 3.19 16.22
N PHE A 80 -10.93 3.43 14.93
CA PHE A 80 -10.74 2.41 13.92
C PHE A 80 -9.45 2.70 13.15
N THR A 81 -8.55 1.71 13.09
CA THR A 81 -7.24 1.90 12.48
C THR A 81 -7.29 2.04 10.96
N GLY A 82 -8.28 1.44 10.27
CA GLY A 82 -8.04 1.01 8.89
C GLY A 82 -6.89 0.02 8.86
N ASP A 83 -6.26 -0.15 7.71
CA ASP A 83 -5.01 -0.89 7.60
C ASP A 83 -3.86 0.01 8.09
N ILE A 84 -2.93 -0.54 8.88
CA ILE A 84 -1.95 0.24 9.63
C ILE A 84 -0.62 -0.50 9.76
N ARG A 85 0.49 0.26 9.81
CA ARG A 85 1.84 -0.23 10.15
C ARG A 85 2.64 0.87 10.86
N LEU A 86 3.76 0.50 11.50
CA LEU A 86 4.69 1.45 12.12
C LEU A 86 6.02 1.58 11.35
N HIS A 87 6.30 0.68 10.42
CA HIS A 87 7.55 0.60 9.67
C HIS A 87 7.47 1.26 8.27
N GLY A 88 6.48 2.13 8.03
CA GLY A 88 6.35 2.92 6.82
C GLY A 88 7.19 4.19 6.82
N TYR A 89 6.76 5.19 6.05
CA TYR A 89 7.45 6.49 5.98
C TYR A 89 6.99 7.49 7.06
N HIS A 90 5.83 7.26 7.68
CA HIS A 90 5.17 8.23 8.57
C HIS A 90 4.79 7.66 9.94
N PRO A 91 5.70 6.95 10.66
CA PRO A 91 5.38 6.40 11.98
C PRO A 91 4.93 7.48 12.97
N ASP A 92 5.48 8.70 12.88
CA ASP A 92 5.08 9.81 13.75
C ASP A 92 3.60 10.17 13.61
N GLN A 93 3.06 10.16 12.39
CA GLN A 93 1.63 10.42 12.14
C GLN A 93 0.76 9.32 12.73
N VAL A 94 1.22 8.07 12.67
CA VAL A 94 0.53 6.94 13.30
C VAL A 94 0.51 7.13 14.81
N HIS A 95 1.64 7.46 15.44
CA HIS A 95 1.70 7.71 16.88
C HIS A 95 0.79 8.87 17.31
N GLU A 96 0.69 9.95 16.53
CA GLU A 96 -0.27 11.04 16.81
C GLU A 96 -1.72 10.54 16.80
N TYR A 97 -2.09 9.69 15.82
CA TYR A 97 -3.40 9.05 15.77
C TYR A 97 -3.64 8.16 16.99
N LEU A 98 -2.67 7.32 17.37
CA LEU A 98 -2.78 6.42 18.52
C LEU A 98 -2.95 7.20 19.83
N GLN A 99 -2.26 8.34 20.00
CA GLN A 99 -2.46 9.22 21.15
C GLN A 99 -3.88 9.82 21.18
N ALA A 100 -4.43 10.23 20.05
CA ALA A 100 -5.82 10.71 19.96
C ALA A 100 -6.83 9.58 20.26
N ALA A 101 -6.52 8.35 19.86
CA ALA A 101 -7.31 7.15 20.14
C ALA A 101 -7.17 6.63 21.58
N LYS A 102 -6.21 7.13 22.37
CA LYS A 102 -5.91 6.63 23.70
C LYS A 102 -7.14 6.52 24.59
N ASN A 103 -7.26 5.39 25.33
CA ASN A 103 -8.40 5.06 26.17
C ASN A 103 -9.76 5.07 25.41
N ALA A 104 -9.77 4.63 24.14
CA ALA A 104 -11.02 4.44 23.39
C ALA A 104 -11.92 3.43 24.12
N ASP A 105 -13.22 3.71 24.18
CA ASP A 105 -14.21 2.76 24.69
C ASP A 105 -14.29 1.51 23.80
N LEU A 106 -14.14 1.69 22.48
CA LEU A 106 -13.98 0.62 21.51
C LEU A 106 -12.83 0.96 20.55
N PHE A 107 -11.87 0.05 20.43
CA PHE A 107 -10.80 0.12 19.45
C PHE A 107 -10.94 -1.02 18.45
N ILE A 108 -11.20 -0.68 17.19
CA ILE A 108 -11.30 -1.62 16.09
C ILE A 108 -9.96 -1.59 15.36
N ILE A 109 -9.27 -2.72 15.36
CA ILE A 109 -7.91 -2.84 14.81
C ILE A 109 -7.87 -3.92 13.72
N GLU A 110 -7.10 -3.67 12.65
CA GLU A 110 -6.75 -4.70 11.70
C GLU A 110 -5.76 -5.69 12.29
N GLY A 111 -5.74 -6.91 11.82
CA GLY A 111 -4.87 -7.98 12.35
C GLY A 111 -4.27 -8.85 11.25
N THR A 112 -3.92 -8.27 10.11
CA THR A 112 -3.31 -9.01 9.00
C THR A 112 -2.02 -9.71 9.43
N GLY A 113 -1.21 -9.07 10.28
CA GLY A 113 0.06 -9.61 10.76
C GLY A 113 -0.05 -10.89 11.58
N VAL A 114 -1.22 -11.22 12.13
CA VAL A 114 -1.46 -12.49 12.86
C VAL A 114 -2.25 -13.51 12.04
N SER A 115 -2.55 -13.23 10.77
CA SER A 115 -3.37 -14.12 9.92
C SER A 115 -2.69 -15.44 9.56
N TRP A 116 -1.37 -15.53 9.64
CA TRP A 116 -0.60 -16.71 9.24
C TRP A 116 0.46 -17.09 10.30
N PRO A 117 0.04 -17.55 11.48
CA PRO A 117 0.95 -17.84 12.59
C PRO A 117 1.99 -18.93 12.25
N GLU A 118 1.68 -19.85 11.30
CA GLU A 118 2.58 -20.87 10.82
C GLU A 118 3.81 -20.33 10.08
N ARG A 119 3.73 -19.12 9.54
CA ARG A 119 4.84 -18.48 8.81
C ARG A 119 5.91 -17.87 9.73
N LYS A 120 5.68 -17.80 11.04
CA LYS A 120 6.65 -17.26 12.02
C LYS A 120 8.01 -17.99 11.97
N ASN A 121 8.01 -19.26 11.57
CA ASN A 121 9.22 -20.08 11.46
C ASN A 121 9.80 -20.11 10.04
N ASP A 122 9.21 -19.40 9.08
CA ASP A 122 9.77 -19.28 7.74
C ASP A 122 10.87 -18.21 7.74
N GLN A 123 12.11 -18.61 7.43
CA GLN A 123 13.27 -17.69 7.35
C GLN A 123 13.08 -16.55 6.34
N ASN A 124 12.16 -16.72 5.39
CA ASN A 124 11.78 -15.70 4.42
C ASN A 124 10.61 -14.81 4.91
N SER A 125 10.06 -15.06 6.09
CA SER A 125 9.03 -14.21 6.68
C SER A 125 9.64 -12.94 7.26
N GLU A 126 9.04 -11.78 6.98
CA GLU A 126 9.44 -10.49 7.53
C GLU A 126 9.37 -10.46 9.08
N SER A 127 8.58 -11.35 9.68
CA SER A 127 8.50 -11.55 11.14
C SER A 127 9.63 -12.43 11.72
N SER A 128 10.44 -13.09 10.88
CA SER A 128 11.56 -13.92 11.33
C SER A 128 12.73 -13.06 11.81
N GLU A 129 13.42 -13.51 12.89
CA GLU A 129 14.67 -12.88 13.34
C GLU A 129 15.82 -13.03 12.33
N GLU A 130 15.76 -14.06 11.47
CA GLU A 130 16.74 -14.34 10.42
C GLU A 130 16.43 -13.61 9.11
N PHE A 131 15.33 -12.86 9.04
CA PHE A 131 14.96 -12.12 7.85
C PHE A 131 16.04 -11.10 7.45
N THR A 132 16.56 -11.24 6.24
CA THR A 132 17.61 -10.38 5.69
C THR A 132 17.09 -9.30 4.75
N GLY A 133 15.77 -9.27 4.52
CA GLY A 133 15.09 -8.25 3.72
C GLY A 133 15.04 -6.87 4.41
N PRO A 134 14.51 -5.86 3.73
CA PRO A 134 14.30 -4.53 4.33
C PRO A 134 13.22 -4.61 5.41
N ARG A 135 13.46 -3.98 6.56
CA ARG A 135 12.54 -3.98 7.69
C ARG A 135 11.61 -2.77 7.72
N ASN A 136 11.85 -1.80 6.86
CA ASN A 136 11.02 -0.61 6.71
C ASN A 136 11.15 -0.04 5.28
N GLU A 137 10.28 0.90 4.95
CA GLU A 137 10.23 1.53 3.63
C GLU A 137 11.49 2.32 3.28
N VAL A 138 12.14 2.94 4.27
CA VAL A 138 13.37 3.71 4.06
C VAL A 138 14.51 2.75 3.66
N GLU A 139 14.70 1.68 4.43
CA GLU A 139 15.72 0.66 4.11
C GLU A 139 15.46 0.00 2.74
N LEU A 140 14.19 -0.19 2.37
CA LEU A 140 13.83 -0.74 1.07
C LEU A 140 14.31 0.18 -0.06
N THR A 141 14.00 1.47 0.02
CA THR A 141 14.41 2.44 -1.01
C THR A 141 15.92 2.63 -1.06
N GLU A 142 16.60 2.66 0.08
CA GLU A 142 18.07 2.68 0.15
C GLU A 142 18.70 1.46 -0.55
N ARG A 143 18.13 0.26 -0.37
CA ARG A 143 18.58 -0.94 -1.08
C ARG A 143 18.37 -0.86 -2.59
N ILE A 144 17.27 -0.27 -3.06
CA ILE A 144 17.05 -0.04 -4.49
C ILE A 144 18.11 0.92 -5.06
N VAL A 145 18.45 1.98 -4.33
CA VAL A 145 19.53 2.90 -4.72
C VAL A 145 20.87 2.17 -4.79
N LYS A 146 21.22 1.46 -3.73
CA LYS A 146 22.47 0.69 -3.67
C LYS A 146 22.60 -0.36 -4.77
N LEU A 147 21.52 -1.05 -5.12
CA LEU A 147 21.52 -2.00 -6.24
C LEU A 147 21.90 -1.35 -7.57
N GLN A 148 21.51 -0.10 -7.78
CA GLN A 148 21.88 0.65 -8.99
C GLN A 148 23.34 1.06 -8.97
N GLU A 149 23.87 1.50 -7.82
CA GLU A 149 25.26 1.87 -7.64
C GLU A 149 26.21 0.69 -7.78
N ASP A 150 25.83 -0.48 -7.22
CA ASP A 150 26.61 -1.71 -7.28
C ASP A 150 26.58 -2.37 -8.69
N ASN A 151 25.64 -1.96 -9.55
CA ASN A 151 25.45 -2.52 -10.89
C ASN A 151 25.41 -1.43 -11.99
N PRO A 152 26.48 -0.62 -12.15
CA PRO A 152 26.45 0.58 -13.00
C PRO A 152 26.28 0.30 -14.50
N ALA A 153 26.58 -0.92 -14.97
CA ALA A 153 26.48 -1.33 -16.38
C ALA A 153 25.55 -2.56 -16.53
N ARG A 154 24.39 -2.49 -15.89
CA ARG A 154 23.41 -3.55 -15.91
C ARG A 154 22.01 -2.98 -16.11
N GLN A 155 21.21 -3.54 -17.01
CA GLN A 155 19.80 -3.16 -17.11
C GLN A 155 19.11 -3.47 -15.79
N ILE A 156 18.47 -2.46 -15.19
CA ILE A 156 17.68 -2.61 -13.97
C ILE A 156 16.27 -2.12 -14.22
N THR A 157 15.33 -3.00 -13.97
CA THR A 157 13.89 -2.71 -14.07
C THR A 157 13.21 -2.97 -12.74
N PHE A 158 12.05 -2.37 -12.54
CA PHE A 158 11.29 -2.57 -11.30
C PHE A 158 9.78 -2.57 -11.57
N ASN A 159 9.02 -3.06 -10.62
CA ASN A 159 7.58 -2.79 -10.54
C ASN A 159 7.13 -2.71 -9.08
N THR A 160 6.12 -1.86 -8.82
CA THR A 160 5.52 -1.64 -7.49
C THR A 160 4.01 -1.82 -7.55
N TYR A 161 3.39 -2.06 -6.40
CA TYR A 161 1.93 -2.07 -6.32
C TYR A 161 1.35 -0.69 -6.72
N PRO A 162 0.25 -0.64 -7.46
CA PRO A 162 -0.30 0.61 -8.00
C PRO A 162 -0.62 1.68 -6.95
N THR A 163 -1.10 1.28 -5.78
CA THR A 163 -1.46 2.22 -4.72
C THR A 163 -0.29 2.68 -3.86
N ASN A 164 0.88 2.02 -3.96
CA ASN A 164 2.07 2.41 -3.20
C ASN A 164 2.79 3.58 -3.88
N VAL A 165 2.12 4.72 -3.89
CA VAL A 165 2.61 5.96 -4.53
C VAL A 165 3.80 6.54 -3.78
N GLU A 166 3.84 6.43 -2.45
CA GLU A 166 4.95 7.00 -1.67
C GLU A 166 6.28 6.30 -1.95
N ARG A 167 6.30 4.97 -1.97
CA ARG A 167 7.48 4.20 -2.38
C ARG A 167 7.93 4.58 -3.79
N LEU A 168 6.97 4.69 -4.72
CA LEU A 168 7.28 5.09 -6.09
C LEU A 168 7.92 6.48 -6.14
N LEU A 169 7.36 7.46 -5.40
CA LEU A 169 7.91 8.81 -5.35
C LEU A 169 9.31 8.85 -4.71
N ARG A 170 9.58 8.01 -3.71
CA ARG A 170 10.90 7.85 -3.12
C ARG A 170 11.89 7.23 -4.10
N ILE A 171 11.50 6.16 -4.79
CA ILE A 171 12.33 5.57 -5.84
C ILE A 171 12.67 6.62 -6.91
N ILE A 172 11.70 7.43 -7.34
CA ILE A 172 11.94 8.49 -8.33
C ILE A 172 12.90 9.56 -7.79
N GLY A 173 12.72 9.97 -6.52
CA GLY A 173 13.50 11.06 -5.92
C GLY A 173 14.93 10.67 -5.57
N ASP A 174 15.16 9.43 -5.15
CA ASP A 174 16.43 8.98 -4.60
C ASP A 174 17.28 8.18 -5.62
N SER A 175 16.68 7.80 -6.77
CA SER A 175 17.37 7.02 -7.81
C SER A 175 18.54 7.80 -8.44
N PRO A 176 19.76 7.23 -8.54
CA PRO A 176 20.86 7.82 -9.28
C PRO A 176 20.64 7.76 -10.80
N ARG A 177 19.73 6.92 -11.29
CA ARG A 177 19.35 6.80 -12.69
C ARG A 177 18.05 7.57 -12.96
N LYS A 178 17.84 7.94 -14.23
CA LYS A 178 16.59 8.54 -14.66
C LYS A 178 15.46 7.51 -14.58
N VAL A 179 14.47 7.76 -13.73
CA VAL A 179 13.32 6.86 -13.59
C VAL A 179 12.34 7.09 -14.72
N VAL A 180 11.94 6.00 -15.40
CA VAL A 180 10.95 6.02 -16.47
C VAL A 180 9.79 5.10 -16.09
N LEU A 181 8.59 5.63 -16.11
CA LEU A 181 7.38 4.92 -15.69
C LEU A 181 6.64 4.35 -16.91
N HIS A 182 5.90 3.30 -16.71
CA HIS A 182 4.88 2.91 -17.68
C HIS A 182 3.82 4.02 -17.78
N ALA A 183 3.32 4.32 -18.99
CA ALA A 183 2.42 5.45 -19.24
C ALA A 183 1.19 5.48 -18.32
N LYS A 184 0.60 4.32 -18.02
CA LYS A 184 -0.52 4.20 -17.09
C LYS A 184 -0.18 4.69 -15.68
N ARG A 185 1.06 4.45 -15.23
CA ARG A 185 1.54 4.92 -13.93
C ARG A 185 1.83 6.43 -13.95
N ALA A 186 2.43 6.93 -15.01
CA ALA A 186 2.65 8.36 -15.19
C ALA A 186 1.32 9.13 -15.23
N HIS A 187 0.31 8.59 -15.95
CA HIS A 187 -1.05 9.12 -15.96
C HIS A 187 -1.69 9.14 -14.55
N LEU A 188 -1.54 8.07 -13.76
CA LEU A 188 -2.01 8.03 -12.37
C LEU A 188 -1.42 9.18 -11.54
N LEU A 189 -0.09 9.39 -11.63
CA LEU A 189 0.58 10.47 -10.89
C LEU A 189 0.20 11.85 -11.42
N LYS A 190 0.01 11.99 -12.73
CA LYS A 190 -0.44 13.24 -13.34
C LYS A 190 -1.84 13.62 -12.89
N SER A 191 -2.79 12.71 -12.99
CA SER A 191 -4.19 12.96 -12.64
C SER A 191 -4.43 13.15 -11.14
N SER A 192 -3.65 12.47 -10.27
CA SER A 192 -3.84 12.51 -8.82
C SER A 192 -3.00 13.55 -8.10
N LEU A 193 -1.79 13.85 -8.57
CA LEU A 193 -0.82 14.75 -7.92
C LEU A 193 -0.42 15.96 -8.78
N ASP A 194 -0.92 16.05 -10.01
CA ASP A 194 -0.50 17.04 -11.03
C ASP A 194 1.02 17.07 -11.25
N LYS A 195 1.66 15.90 -11.24
CA LYS A 195 3.10 15.76 -11.46
C LYS A 195 3.39 15.04 -12.76
N ASP A 196 4.37 15.53 -13.49
CA ASP A 196 4.82 14.98 -14.77
C ASP A 196 6.13 14.19 -14.55
N TYR A 197 6.22 12.99 -15.13
CA TYR A 197 7.39 12.12 -15.06
C TYR A 197 7.71 11.54 -16.43
N PRO A 198 8.97 11.17 -16.71
CA PRO A 198 9.31 10.40 -17.91
C PRO A 198 8.53 9.10 -17.96
N TYR A 199 8.05 8.75 -19.14
CA TYR A 199 7.20 7.59 -19.33
C TYR A 199 7.45 6.92 -20.69
N TYR A 200 6.93 5.70 -20.85
CA TYR A 200 6.93 4.95 -22.08
C TYR A 200 5.59 4.21 -22.28
N TYR A 201 5.30 3.84 -23.52
CA TYR A 201 4.20 2.95 -23.86
C TYR A 201 4.73 1.58 -24.29
N LEU A 202 4.00 0.52 -23.94
CA LEU A 202 4.12 -0.75 -24.64
C LEU A 202 3.50 -0.64 -26.05
N PRO A 203 3.89 -1.50 -27.00
CA PRO A 203 3.29 -1.52 -28.33
C PRO A 203 1.75 -1.62 -28.27
N GLU A 204 1.07 -0.88 -29.15
CA GLU A 204 -0.38 -0.90 -29.32
C GLU A 204 -1.22 -0.38 -28.12
N GLU A 205 -0.62 0.22 -27.13
CA GLU A 205 -1.35 0.82 -26.03
C GLU A 205 -2.03 2.15 -26.40
N ALA A 206 -3.15 2.43 -25.73
CA ALA A 206 -3.86 3.70 -25.89
C ALA A 206 -3.06 4.86 -25.29
N ILE A 207 -3.02 5.99 -26.03
CA ILE A 207 -2.30 7.19 -25.62
C ILE A 207 -3.12 7.98 -24.62
N PHE A 208 -2.50 8.38 -23.52
CA PHE A 208 -3.05 9.31 -22.54
C PHE A 208 -2.80 10.76 -22.97
N SER A 209 -3.87 11.53 -23.16
CA SER A 209 -3.81 12.91 -23.69
C SER A 209 -3.28 13.94 -22.67
N ASP A 210 -3.20 13.61 -21.40
CA ASP A 210 -2.71 14.45 -20.32
C ASP A 210 -1.20 14.31 -20.07
N LEU A 211 -0.54 13.34 -20.71
CA LEU A 211 0.89 13.16 -20.62
C LEU A 211 1.62 14.06 -21.65
N LYS A 212 2.73 14.63 -21.25
CA LYS A 212 3.55 15.53 -22.10
C LYS A 212 4.42 14.75 -23.06
N PRO A 213 4.25 14.89 -24.39
CA PRO A 213 5.01 14.11 -25.38
C PRO A 213 6.54 14.24 -25.25
N GLU A 214 7.04 15.38 -24.80
CA GLU A 214 8.48 15.60 -24.59
C GLU A 214 9.11 14.77 -23.45
N LEU A 215 8.30 14.11 -22.64
CA LEU A 215 8.74 13.22 -21.56
C LEU A 215 8.69 11.75 -21.97
N GLU A 216 8.20 11.46 -23.17
CA GLU A 216 8.17 10.10 -23.68
C GLU A 216 9.58 9.58 -23.99
N VAL A 217 9.88 8.39 -23.50
CA VAL A 217 11.09 7.64 -23.82
C VAL A 217 10.66 6.44 -24.67
N SER A 218 11.29 6.22 -25.81
CA SER A 218 10.90 5.09 -26.65
C SER A 218 11.19 3.76 -25.95
N TYR A 219 10.28 2.80 -26.12
CA TYR A 219 10.44 1.48 -25.52
C TYR A 219 11.72 0.76 -25.99
N ASP A 220 12.07 0.92 -27.26
CA ASP A 220 13.30 0.35 -27.82
C ASP A 220 14.57 0.96 -27.19
N ALA A 221 14.54 2.25 -26.84
CA ALA A 221 15.64 2.88 -26.09
C ALA A 221 15.79 2.27 -24.71
N LEU A 222 14.71 2.01 -23.97
CA LEU A 222 14.74 1.35 -22.67
C LEU A 222 15.25 -0.09 -22.75
N LEU A 223 14.84 -0.82 -23.79
CA LEU A 223 15.31 -2.20 -24.01
C LEU A 223 16.80 -2.28 -24.34
N ALA A 224 17.33 -1.27 -25.03
CA ALA A 224 18.75 -1.19 -25.39
C ALA A 224 19.65 -0.64 -24.27
N ASP A 225 19.05 -0.01 -23.24
CA ASP A 225 19.78 0.66 -22.16
C ASP A 225 20.21 -0.30 -21.06
N ASP A 226 21.42 -0.11 -20.52
CA ASP A 226 21.97 -0.87 -19.41
C ASP A 226 22.48 -0.01 -18.23
N HIS A 227 22.37 1.32 -18.28
CA HIS A 227 22.99 2.19 -17.27
C HIS A 227 22.30 3.55 -17.02
N GLU A 228 21.55 4.10 -18.00
CA GLU A 228 20.96 5.44 -17.86
C GLU A 228 19.65 5.41 -17.09
N TYR A 229 18.83 4.36 -17.30
CA TYR A 229 17.47 4.30 -16.78
C TYR A 229 17.30 3.25 -15.68
N LEU A 230 16.44 3.60 -14.72
CA LEU A 230 15.70 2.65 -13.89
C LEU A 230 14.25 2.73 -14.37
N TRP A 231 13.72 1.68 -15.00
CA TRP A 231 12.40 1.80 -15.58
C TRP A 231 11.41 0.72 -15.11
N GLN A 232 10.14 1.11 -15.04
CA GLN A 232 9.06 0.23 -14.62
C GLN A 232 8.72 -0.77 -15.72
N ALA A 233 8.95 -2.06 -15.50
CA ALA A 233 8.58 -3.12 -16.43
C ALA A 233 7.26 -3.78 -15.99
N VAL A 234 6.23 -3.73 -16.83
CA VAL A 234 4.89 -4.25 -16.54
C VAL A 234 4.42 -5.35 -17.50
N GLY A 235 5.17 -5.59 -18.58
CA GLY A 235 4.86 -6.61 -19.60
C GLY A 235 6.04 -6.86 -20.53
N GLU A 236 5.86 -7.76 -21.53
CA GLU A 236 6.88 -8.14 -22.52
C GLU A 236 8.26 -8.47 -21.92
N PHE A 237 8.26 -9.15 -20.77
CA PHE A 237 9.47 -9.44 -19.98
C PHE A 237 10.52 -10.26 -20.75
N ASP A 238 10.09 -11.02 -21.76
CA ASP A 238 10.95 -11.77 -22.67
C ASP A 238 11.85 -10.89 -23.54
N ARG A 239 11.59 -9.59 -23.61
CA ARG A 239 12.43 -8.60 -24.31
C ARG A 239 13.51 -7.97 -23.42
N LEU A 240 13.51 -8.24 -22.11
CA LEU A 240 14.52 -7.73 -21.19
C LEU A 240 15.90 -8.33 -21.51
N GLN A 241 16.95 -7.56 -21.19
CA GLN A 241 18.33 -8.00 -21.47
C GLN A 241 18.71 -9.18 -20.58
N LYS A 242 19.28 -10.22 -21.18
CA LYS A 242 19.88 -11.33 -20.44
C LYS A 242 20.99 -10.82 -19.51
N GLY A 243 20.94 -11.24 -18.24
CA GLY A 243 21.82 -10.72 -17.19
C GLY A 243 21.29 -9.46 -16.51
N GLY A 244 20.14 -8.93 -16.95
CA GLY A 244 19.44 -7.82 -16.29
C GLY A 244 18.94 -8.19 -14.90
N LEU A 245 18.46 -7.18 -14.17
CA LEU A 245 17.86 -7.30 -12.84
C LEU A 245 16.42 -6.75 -12.89
N TYR A 246 15.47 -7.56 -12.43
CA TYR A 246 14.09 -7.12 -12.20
C TYR A 246 13.79 -7.08 -10.71
N ILE A 247 13.47 -5.89 -10.19
CA ILE A 247 13.09 -5.67 -8.79
C ILE A 247 11.58 -5.74 -8.65
N HIS A 248 11.10 -6.79 -7.98
CA HIS A 248 9.68 -7.01 -7.68
C HIS A 248 9.36 -6.47 -6.30
N SER A 249 8.79 -5.25 -6.25
CA SER A 249 8.56 -4.53 -5.00
C SER A 249 7.06 -4.46 -4.65
N ASN A 250 6.54 -5.54 -4.09
CA ASN A 250 5.11 -5.75 -3.80
C ASN A 250 4.17 -5.59 -5.02
N ALA A 251 4.66 -5.76 -6.26
CA ALA A 251 3.81 -5.76 -7.44
C ALA A 251 2.97 -7.05 -7.54
N GLU A 252 1.98 -7.07 -8.42
CA GLU A 252 1.27 -8.31 -8.76
C GLU A 252 2.11 -9.17 -9.73
N PRO A 253 2.12 -10.49 -9.51
CA PRO A 253 1.52 -11.27 -8.43
C PRO A 253 2.23 -11.07 -7.09
N LEU A 254 1.49 -10.96 -5.98
CA LEU A 254 2.01 -10.40 -4.73
C LEU A 254 3.00 -11.30 -3.97
N GLY A 255 2.93 -12.61 -4.11
CA GLY A 255 3.81 -13.52 -3.39
C GLY A 255 3.34 -14.99 -3.44
N ASP A 256 3.97 -15.86 -2.67
CA ASP A 256 3.78 -17.33 -2.71
C ASP A 256 2.35 -17.80 -2.44
N PHE A 257 1.50 -16.98 -1.84
CA PHE A 257 0.07 -17.27 -1.68
C PHE A 257 -0.74 -17.06 -2.98
N ASP A 258 -0.18 -16.35 -3.97
CA ASP A 258 -0.77 -16.17 -5.28
C ASP A 258 -0.29 -17.30 -6.21
N PRO A 259 -1.19 -18.15 -6.76
CA PRO A 259 -0.80 -19.23 -7.68
C PRO A 259 -0.02 -18.75 -8.92
N ALA A 260 -0.16 -17.47 -9.32
CA ALA A 260 0.56 -16.89 -10.44
C ALA A 260 2.02 -16.53 -10.11
N TYR A 261 2.39 -16.44 -8.82
CA TYR A 261 3.69 -15.92 -8.42
C TYR A 261 4.87 -16.81 -8.85
N ARG A 262 4.80 -18.12 -8.56
CA ARG A 262 5.89 -19.06 -8.94
C ARG A 262 6.11 -19.14 -10.45
N PRO A 263 5.07 -19.31 -11.30
CA PRO A 263 5.24 -19.23 -12.75
C PRO A 263 5.83 -17.90 -13.23
N PHE A 264 5.49 -16.80 -12.54
CA PHE A 264 6.05 -15.48 -12.84
C PHE A 264 7.56 -15.40 -12.54
N VAL A 265 7.99 -15.89 -11.38
CA VAL A 265 9.42 -15.96 -11.00
C VAL A 265 10.20 -16.86 -11.97
N ASP A 266 9.67 -18.04 -12.27
CA ASP A 266 10.31 -19.02 -13.16
C ASP A 266 10.55 -18.46 -14.57
N LYS A 267 9.62 -17.62 -15.06
CA LYS A 267 9.78 -16.93 -16.34
C LYS A 267 11.06 -16.08 -16.41
N PHE A 268 11.42 -15.36 -15.33
CA PHE A 268 12.65 -14.56 -15.30
C PHE A 268 13.92 -15.43 -15.34
N ALA A 269 13.88 -16.57 -14.67
CA ALA A 269 14.99 -17.53 -14.76
C ALA A 269 15.17 -18.08 -16.19
N GLU A 270 14.06 -18.40 -16.88
CA GLU A 270 14.08 -18.89 -18.27
C GLU A 270 14.68 -17.87 -19.25
N ILE A 271 14.36 -16.58 -19.09
CA ILE A 271 14.90 -15.51 -19.95
C ILE A 271 16.29 -15.04 -19.52
N GLY A 272 16.81 -15.55 -18.40
CA GLY A 272 18.13 -15.20 -17.86
C GLY A 272 18.23 -13.81 -17.25
N VAL A 273 17.14 -13.30 -16.71
CA VAL A 273 17.05 -12.06 -15.91
C VAL A 273 16.97 -12.43 -14.43
N GLU A 274 17.78 -11.80 -13.60
CA GLU A 274 17.68 -12.00 -12.16
C GLU A 274 16.40 -11.41 -11.61
N PHE A 275 15.64 -12.21 -10.87
CA PHE A 275 14.42 -11.76 -10.17
C PHE A 275 14.76 -11.51 -8.71
N LEU A 276 14.56 -10.29 -8.23
CA LEU A 276 14.77 -9.92 -6.84
C LEU A 276 13.44 -9.43 -6.23
N ALA A 277 12.89 -10.21 -5.30
CA ALA A 277 11.78 -9.76 -4.48
C ALA A 277 12.31 -8.84 -3.38
N LEU A 278 11.97 -7.56 -3.44
CA LEU A 278 12.34 -6.54 -2.46
C LEU A 278 11.06 -5.93 -1.91
N ARG A 279 10.62 -6.42 -0.74
CA ARG A 279 9.29 -6.19 -0.19
C ARG A 279 9.37 -5.55 1.19
N CYS A 280 8.34 -4.80 1.53
CA CYS A 280 8.04 -4.32 2.86
C CYS A 280 6.52 -4.40 3.03
N SER A 281 6.06 -4.98 4.15
CA SER A 281 4.63 -5.20 4.39
C SER A 281 3.85 -3.89 4.40
N GLY A 282 2.62 -3.91 3.90
CA GLY A 282 1.66 -2.81 4.08
C GLY A 282 1.03 -2.79 5.47
N HIS A 283 1.10 -3.90 6.21
CA HIS A 283 0.41 -4.12 7.47
C HIS A 283 1.40 -4.30 8.62
N ALA A 284 0.98 -3.90 9.81
CA ALA A 284 1.70 -4.12 11.06
C ALA A 284 1.97 -5.62 11.29
N ASP A 285 3.17 -5.93 11.75
CA ASP A 285 3.46 -7.26 12.27
C ASP A 285 2.86 -7.48 13.67
N GLU A 286 2.96 -8.68 14.20
CA GLU A 286 2.40 -9.00 15.52
C GLU A 286 2.98 -8.13 16.63
N LYS A 287 4.28 -7.79 16.59
CA LYS A 287 4.93 -6.95 17.62
C LYS A 287 4.41 -5.52 17.51
N GLU A 288 4.26 -5.00 16.31
CA GLU A 288 3.68 -3.68 16.07
C GLU A 288 2.21 -3.61 16.49
N LEU A 289 1.41 -4.66 16.20
CA LEU A 289 0.02 -4.74 16.67
C LEU A 289 -0.05 -4.68 18.21
N GLN A 290 0.80 -5.44 18.90
CA GLN A 290 0.90 -5.37 20.37
C GLN A 290 1.32 -3.99 20.86
N GLN A 291 2.26 -3.32 20.18
CA GLN A 291 2.67 -1.95 20.50
C GLN A 291 1.53 -0.96 20.31
N ILE A 292 0.78 -1.05 19.19
CA ILE A 292 -0.38 -0.21 18.89
C ILE A 292 -1.44 -0.37 19.99
N ILE A 293 -1.77 -1.61 20.38
CA ILE A 293 -2.74 -1.88 21.45
C ILE A 293 -2.25 -1.31 22.79
N ALA A 294 -0.96 -1.46 23.09
CA ALA A 294 -0.36 -0.94 24.33
C ALA A 294 -0.36 0.59 24.39
N GLU A 295 -0.24 1.27 23.26
CA GLU A 295 -0.27 2.72 23.19
C GLU A 295 -1.69 3.28 23.36
N VAL A 296 -2.68 2.65 22.75
CA VAL A 296 -4.10 3.05 22.83
C VAL A 296 -4.72 2.68 24.18
N GLN A 297 -4.41 1.52 24.75
CA GLN A 297 -4.97 1.02 26.02
C GLN A 297 -6.52 1.01 26.02
N PRO A 298 -7.15 0.32 25.07
CA PRO A 298 -8.59 0.40 24.88
C PRO A 298 -9.36 -0.33 25.97
N VAL A 299 -10.59 0.15 26.28
CA VAL A 299 -11.51 -0.56 27.17
C VAL A 299 -11.99 -1.85 26.50
N ILE A 300 -12.37 -1.77 25.24
CA ILE A 300 -12.78 -2.93 24.43
C ILE A 300 -11.95 -2.95 23.14
N LEU A 301 -11.33 -4.10 22.84
CA LEU A 301 -10.63 -4.38 21.59
C LEU A 301 -11.50 -5.21 20.67
N ALA A 302 -11.60 -4.84 19.40
CA ALA A 302 -12.30 -5.59 18.37
C ALA A 302 -11.37 -5.84 17.17
N PRO A 303 -10.64 -6.97 17.11
CA PRO A 303 -9.83 -7.34 15.96
C PRO A 303 -10.69 -7.63 14.74
N VAL A 304 -10.26 -7.09 13.58
CA VAL A 304 -10.90 -7.31 12.28
C VAL A 304 -9.82 -7.52 11.21
N HIS A 305 -10.21 -7.83 9.99
CA HIS A 305 -9.29 -8.00 8.85
C HIS A 305 -8.16 -9.01 9.13
N THR A 306 -8.50 -10.11 9.79
CA THR A 306 -7.57 -11.20 10.13
C THR A 306 -8.28 -12.55 10.06
N LEU A 307 -7.49 -13.60 9.79
CA LEU A 307 -7.96 -14.99 9.86
C LEU A 307 -8.00 -15.52 11.30
N HIS A 308 -7.23 -14.89 12.20
CA HIS A 308 -7.04 -15.32 13.59
C HIS A 308 -7.25 -14.16 14.58
N PRO A 309 -8.47 -13.57 14.66
CA PRO A 309 -8.73 -12.47 15.58
C PRO A 309 -8.54 -12.84 17.06
N GLU A 310 -8.57 -14.13 17.38
CA GLU A 310 -8.32 -14.66 18.71
C GLU A 310 -6.85 -14.56 19.16
N LEU A 311 -5.91 -14.27 18.25
CA LEU A 311 -4.50 -14.10 18.58
C LEU A 311 -4.16 -12.69 19.08
N GLU A 312 -5.05 -11.72 18.83
CA GLU A 312 -4.86 -10.36 19.34
C GLU A 312 -5.47 -10.21 20.73
N GLU A 313 -4.63 -9.98 21.73
CA GLU A 313 -5.04 -9.86 23.13
C GLU A 313 -5.18 -8.40 23.56
N ASN A 314 -6.13 -8.12 24.46
CA ASN A 314 -6.26 -6.84 25.13
C ASN A 314 -5.87 -6.95 26.59
N PRO A 315 -4.64 -6.62 26.98
CA PRO A 315 -4.21 -6.67 28.38
C PRO A 315 -4.79 -5.52 29.23
N PHE A 316 -5.51 -4.57 28.62
CA PHE A 316 -6.05 -3.37 29.28
C PHE A 316 -7.55 -3.44 29.55
N GLY A 317 -8.26 -4.39 28.94
CA GLY A 317 -9.70 -4.50 29.05
C GLY A 317 -10.29 -5.73 28.38
N GLU A 318 -11.48 -5.60 27.85
CA GLU A 318 -12.20 -6.70 27.18
C GLU A 318 -11.77 -6.85 25.72
N ARG A 319 -11.81 -8.07 25.19
CA ARG A 319 -11.73 -8.36 23.76
C ARG A 319 -13.05 -8.95 23.30
N ILE A 320 -13.58 -8.42 22.20
CA ILE A 320 -14.74 -8.97 21.51
C ILE A 320 -14.35 -9.45 20.12
N LEU A 321 -14.94 -10.56 19.69
CA LEU A 321 -14.76 -11.11 18.34
C LEU A 321 -16.04 -10.89 17.54
N PRO A 322 -16.13 -9.75 16.80
CA PRO A 322 -17.39 -9.36 16.14
C PRO A 322 -17.76 -10.33 15.03
N LYS A 323 -19.04 -10.67 14.94
CA LYS A 323 -19.61 -11.50 13.88
C LYS A 323 -20.43 -10.65 12.92
N ARG A 324 -20.43 -11.04 11.64
CA ARG A 324 -21.25 -10.35 10.63
C ARG A 324 -22.73 -10.31 11.06
N GLY A 325 -23.31 -9.10 11.09
CA GLY A 325 -24.70 -8.88 11.50
C GLY A 325 -24.93 -8.83 13.02
N GLN A 326 -23.89 -8.94 13.84
CA GLN A 326 -23.99 -8.78 15.27
C GLN A 326 -24.13 -7.29 15.63
N THR A 327 -25.05 -6.98 16.54
CA THR A 327 -25.11 -5.67 17.21
C THR A 327 -24.34 -5.75 18.52
N ILE A 328 -23.47 -4.77 18.75
CA ILE A 328 -22.70 -4.61 19.99
C ILE A 328 -23.15 -3.31 20.63
N THR A 329 -23.50 -3.36 21.90
CA THR A 329 -23.86 -2.17 22.70
C THR A 329 -22.66 -1.85 23.60
N LEU A 330 -22.20 -0.58 23.58
CA LEU A 330 -21.06 -0.06 24.35
C LEU A 330 -21.50 0.63 25.63
#